data_8df0f275b6d1cbf056ae50f6439bdee9
#
_entry.id   8df0f275b6d1cbf056ae50f6439bdee9
#
_cell.length_a   1.000
_cell.length_b   1.000
_cell.length_c   1.000
_cell.angle_alpha   90.00
_cell.angle_beta   90.00
_cell.angle_gamma   90.00
#
_symmetry.space_group_name_H-M   'P 1'
#
loop_
_entity.id
_entity.type
_entity.pdbx_description
1 polymer ?
#
loop_
_entity_poly.entity_id
_entity_poly.type
_entity_poly.pdbx_seq_one_letter_code
_entity_poly.pdbx_strand_id
1 'polypeptide(L)'
;MRTNLPTVRLSVLICLFAFFSLHTRSQSISTPDRKLELGIGMGPMFFVGDLGGNAGIGKTFVKDLNFPLTKFCKGVYLNYFPTEFVGLRIAGNLGYLEGSDAEAPSKGGAEMDRKERNLNFKTKIMEVYGAVEIYPTYFLEKYDGLKGKLRPYFLAGAGFFHFNPEAKDVDGKWVKTYPLSLEGQGFAAYPDSKPYKLTQKNIVGGFGIKYYMSESLCIGFEILHRKLFTDYVDDVSHNYYIDPIYFDQNLSAENALLARRLYYRGFYSFPATRPYEEFAERGDPKHNDAYFSSILKLGWRMGAIDAKSKQLKCPVFY
;
A
#
# COMPACT_ATOMS: atom_id res chain seq x y z
N MET A 1 3.61 -29.82 26.08
CA MET A 1 4.42 -30.06 24.86
C MET A 1 4.87 -28.70 24.32
N ARG A 2 6.14 -28.34 24.49
CA ARG A 2 6.72 -27.11 23.91
C ARG A 2 7.22 -27.45 22.50
N THR A 3 6.50 -27.05 21.49
CA THR A 3 6.95 -27.15 20.10
C THR A 3 8.03 -26.10 19.85
N ASN A 4 9.25 -26.53 19.54
CA ASN A 4 10.39 -25.69 19.27
C ASN A 4 10.18 -24.90 17.95
N LEU A 5 9.65 -23.68 18.06
CA LEU A 5 9.38 -22.76 16.94
C LEU A 5 10.61 -22.43 16.07
N PRO A 6 11.87 -22.36 16.56
CA PRO A 6 13.02 -22.05 15.70
C PRO A 6 13.40 -23.18 14.74
N THR A 7 13.21 -24.46 15.13
CA THR A 7 13.54 -25.60 14.29
C THR A 7 12.60 -25.77 13.09
N VAL A 8 11.31 -25.45 13.24
CA VAL A 8 10.33 -25.48 12.17
C VAL A 8 10.62 -24.40 11.12
N ARG A 9 11.02 -23.20 11.55
CA ARG A 9 11.40 -22.10 10.65
C ARG A 9 12.64 -22.41 9.84
N LEU A 10 13.64 -23.04 10.46
CA LEU A 10 14.87 -23.45 9.80
C LEU A 10 14.60 -24.59 8.79
N SER A 11 13.74 -25.55 9.13
CA SER A 11 13.36 -26.66 8.23
C SER A 11 12.60 -26.16 7.00
N VAL A 12 11.69 -25.19 7.15
CA VAL A 12 10.97 -24.57 6.02
C VAL A 12 11.93 -23.81 5.12
N LEU A 13 12.92 -23.12 5.69
CA LEU A 13 13.93 -22.39 4.91
C LEU A 13 14.82 -23.34 4.13
N ILE A 14 15.24 -24.45 4.74
CA ILE A 14 16.06 -25.50 4.11
C ILE A 14 15.26 -26.22 3.01
N CYS A 15 13.98 -26.51 3.22
CA CYS A 15 13.10 -27.09 2.20
C CYS A 15 12.89 -26.13 1.02
N LEU A 16 12.73 -24.85 1.26
CA LEU A 16 12.66 -23.82 0.20
C LEU A 16 13.97 -23.75 -0.60
N PHE A 17 15.13 -23.78 0.06
CA PHE A 17 16.44 -23.83 -0.60
C PHE A 17 16.68 -25.14 -1.36
N ALA A 18 16.25 -26.28 -0.82
CA ALA A 18 16.33 -27.58 -1.48
C ALA A 18 15.41 -27.66 -2.70
N PHE A 19 14.23 -27.04 -2.66
CA PHE A 19 13.33 -26.95 -3.82
C PHE A 19 13.91 -26.11 -4.95
N PHE A 20 14.66 -25.05 -4.63
CA PHE A 20 15.40 -24.27 -5.62
C PHE A 20 16.62 -25.01 -6.21
N SER A 21 17.27 -25.90 -5.45
CA SER A 21 18.45 -26.63 -5.91
C SER A 21 18.12 -27.88 -6.76
N LEU A 22 16.90 -28.40 -6.73
CA LEU A 22 16.51 -29.58 -7.51
C LEU A 22 16.25 -29.28 -9.00
N HIS A 23 16.26 -28.03 -9.41
CA HIS A 23 16.08 -27.64 -10.82
C HIS A 23 17.32 -27.03 -11.48
N THR A 24 18.50 -27.17 -10.87
CA THR A 24 19.77 -26.86 -11.56
C THR A 24 20.16 -27.97 -12.52
N ARG A 25 19.30 -28.27 -13.51
CA ARG A 25 19.82 -28.71 -14.78
C ARG A 25 20.42 -27.45 -15.40
N SER A 26 21.72 -27.46 -15.58
CA SER A 26 22.45 -26.55 -16.45
C SER A 26 21.98 -26.70 -17.90
N GLN A 27 20.73 -26.40 -18.16
CA GLN A 27 20.30 -25.91 -19.46
C GLN A 27 20.57 -24.43 -19.40
N SER A 28 21.52 -23.95 -20.19
CA SER A 28 21.69 -22.57 -20.44
C SER A 28 20.27 -22.02 -20.72
N ILE A 29 19.78 -21.15 -19.82
CA ILE A 29 18.56 -20.39 -20.07
C ILE A 29 18.95 -19.39 -21.16
N SER A 30 19.19 -19.89 -22.36
CA SER A 30 19.32 -19.13 -23.58
C SER A 30 17.91 -18.80 -24.03
N THR A 31 17.21 -17.98 -23.26
CA THR A 31 16.09 -17.22 -23.80
C THR A 31 16.72 -16.10 -24.63
N PRO A 32 16.54 -16.09 -25.94
CA PRO A 32 17.13 -15.06 -26.81
C PRO A 32 16.69 -13.64 -26.43
N ASP A 33 15.61 -13.52 -25.68
CA ASP A 33 14.98 -12.27 -25.31
C ASP A 33 14.98 -12.17 -23.77
N ARG A 34 15.72 -11.29 -23.19
CA ARG A 34 15.80 -10.99 -21.74
C ARG A 34 14.42 -10.86 -21.11
N LYS A 35 13.81 -12.02 -20.84
CA LYS A 35 12.40 -12.14 -20.40
C LYS A 35 12.17 -11.85 -18.92
N LEU A 36 13.24 -11.83 -18.12
CA LEU A 36 13.14 -11.55 -16.69
C LEU A 36 13.72 -10.18 -16.36
N GLU A 37 13.01 -9.43 -15.53
CA GLU A 37 13.44 -8.14 -15.00
C GLU A 37 13.22 -8.15 -13.48
N LEU A 38 14.30 -8.05 -12.73
CA LEU A 38 14.29 -7.84 -11.28
C LEU A 38 14.50 -6.36 -11.02
N GLY A 39 13.76 -5.78 -10.07
CA GLY A 39 13.97 -4.38 -9.75
C GLY A 39 13.54 -4.01 -8.35
N ILE A 40 13.96 -2.81 -7.99
CA ILE A 40 13.59 -2.14 -6.74
C ILE A 40 12.84 -0.87 -7.07
N GLY A 41 12.03 -0.41 -6.14
CA GLY A 41 11.32 0.85 -6.27
C GLY A 41 11.18 1.55 -4.94
N MET A 42 11.11 2.86 -4.98
CA MET A 42 10.83 3.69 -3.81
C MET A 42 10.09 4.96 -4.20
N GLY A 43 9.30 5.48 -3.28
CA GLY A 43 8.58 6.72 -3.52
C GLY A 43 7.54 7.04 -2.48
N PRO A 44 6.86 8.18 -2.61
CA PRO A 44 5.80 8.59 -1.69
C PRO A 44 4.56 7.70 -1.82
N MET A 45 3.89 7.53 -0.67
CA MET A 45 2.62 6.84 -0.52
C MET A 45 1.63 7.78 0.18
N PHE A 46 0.40 7.82 -0.31
CA PHE A 46 -0.64 8.75 0.10
C PHE A 46 -1.88 7.97 0.49
N PHE A 47 -2.44 8.28 1.64
CA PHE A 47 -3.72 7.74 2.10
C PHE A 47 -4.90 8.53 1.53
N VAL A 48 -6.00 7.84 1.28
CA VAL A 48 -7.30 8.39 0.90
C VAL A 48 -8.38 7.63 1.67
N GLY A 49 -8.97 8.26 2.66
CA GLY A 49 -9.97 7.70 3.56
C GLY A 49 -10.55 8.78 4.47
N ASP A 50 -11.08 8.41 5.60
CA ASP A 50 -11.85 9.27 6.49
C ASP A 50 -11.02 10.30 7.28
N LEU A 51 -9.74 10.00 7.53
CA LEU A 51 -8.85 10.85 8.31
C LEU A 51 -7.97 11.75 7.45
N GLY A 52 -7.94 13.02 7.80
CA GLY A 52 -7.17 14.01 7.08
C GLY A 52 -7.94 14.58 5.88
N GLY A 53 -7.28 14.66 4.73
CA GLY A 53 -7.87 15.20 3.51
C GLY A 53 -7.73 16.70 3.34
N ASN A 54 -8.28 17.22 2.24
CA ASN A 54 -8.23 18.63 1.86
C ASN A 54 -9.55 19.35 2.20
N ALA A 55 -9.71 20.59 1.74
CA ALA A 55 -10.89 21.40 2.00
C ALA A 55 -12.19 20.79 1.44
N GLY A 56 -13.29 20.85 2.22
CA GLY A 56 -14.62 20.39 1.87
C GLY A 56 -14.88 18.91 2.17
N ILE A 57 -15.93 18.35 1.57
CA ILE A 57 -16.24 16.92 1.68
C ILE A 57 -15.16 16.13 0.95
N GLY A 58 -14.59 15.11 1.60
CA GLY A 58 -13.56 14.22 1.04
C GLY A 58 -13.95 13.69 -0.34
N LYS A 59 -13.03 13.75 -1.29
CA LYS A 59 -13.23 13.24 -2.66
C LYS A 59 -12.18 12.20 -2.95
N THR A 60 -12.60 11.07 -3.49
CA THR A 60 -11.80 9.90 -3.82
C THR A 60 -10.80 10.14 -4.95
N PHE A 61 -9.92 11.15 -4.89
CA PHE A 61 -8.84 11.30 -5.88
C PHE A 61 -7.77 12.32 -5.43
N VAL A 62 -6.82 12.62 -6.30
CA VAL A 62 -5.64 13.48 -6.13
C VAL A 62 -5.88 14.80 -5.36
N LYS A 63 -7.12 15.25 -5.24
CA LYS A 63 -7.50 16.48 -4.50
C LYS A 63 -7.36 16.35 -2.99
N ASP A 64 -7.42 15.12 -2.44
CA ASP A 64 -7.33 14.87 -0.99
C ASP A 64 -5.94 14.45 -0.51
N LEU A 65 -4.94 14.57 -1.36
CA LEU A 65 -3.57 14.26 -0.99
C LEU A 65 -3.04 15.24 0.05
N ASN A 66 -2.72 14.73 1.23
CA ASN A 66 -2.07 15.49 2.29
C ASN A 66 -0.55 15.32 2.20
N PHE A 67 0.13 16.26 1.53
CA PHE A 67 1.57 16.22 1.33
C PHE A 67 2.40 16.21 2.62
N PRO A 68 2.07 16.96 3.68
CA PRO A 68 2.78 16.93 4.96
C PRO A 68 2.83 15.54 5.61
N LEU A 69 1.78 14.73 5.43
CA LEU A 69 1.68 13.39 6.01
C LEU A 69 2.16 12.28 5.08
N THR A 70 2.70 12.63 3.94
CA THR A 70 3.21 11.68 2.96
C THR A 70 4.36 10.86 3.54
N LYS A 71 4.26 9.53 3.46
CA LYS A 71 5.32 8.61 3.88
C LYS A 71 5.92 7.89 2.68
N PHE A 72 7.14 7.40 2.83
CA PHE A 72 7.81 6.65 1.78
C PHE A 72 7.49 5.17 1.85
N CYS A 73 7.29 4.58 0.67
CA CYS A 73 7.30 3.14 0.48
C CYS A 73 8.55 2.72 -0.29
N LYS A 74 8.93 1.46 -0.09
CA LYS A 74 9.99 0.76 -0.81
C LYS A 74 9.50 -0.63 -1.17
N GLY A 75 9.95 -1.14 -2.30
CA GLY A 75 9.53 -2.46 -2.76
C GLY A 75 10.52 -3.09 -3.70
N VAL A 76 10.26 -4.37 -3.96
CA VAL A 76 10.95 -5.17 -4.95
C VAL A 76 9.93 -5.74 -5.91
N TYR A 77 10.32 -5.96 -7.15
CA TYR A 77 9.46 -6.60 -8.14
C TYR A 77 10.24 -7.53 -9.05
N LEU A 78 9.54 -8.54 -9.53
CA LEU A 78 9.99 -9.44 -10.58
C LEU A 78 8.96 -9.39 -11.70
N ASN A 79 9.42 -9.05 -12.90
CA ASN A 79 8.63 -9.11 -14.11
C ASN A 79 9.11 -10.26 -15.00
N TYR A 80 8.15 -10.99 -15.55
CA TYR A 80 8.36 -11.95 -16.62
C TYR A 80 7.65 -11.45 -17.88
N PHE A 81 8.34 -11.43 -19.01
CA PHE A 81 7.80 -10.96 -20.30
C PHE A 81 7.58 -12.16 -21.23
N PRO A 82 6.37 -12.74 -21.25
CA PRO A 82 6.04 -13.81 -22.20
C PRO A 82 6.08 -13.30 -23.65
N THR A 83 5.70 -12.03 -23.83
CA THR A 83 5.72 -11.31 -25.12
C THR A 83 6.29 -9.91 -24.92
N GLU A 84 6.54 -9.18 -25.98
CA GLU A 84 7.04 -7.80 -25.92
C GLU A 84 6.00 -6.78 -25.42
N PHE A 85 4.72 -7.11 -25.52
CA PHE A 85 3.60 -6.21 -25.16
C PHE A 85 2.93 -6.60 -23.84
N VAL A 86 3.25 -7.76 -23.25
CA VAL A 86 2.71 -8.22 -21.98
C VAL A 86 3.84 -8.55 -21.01
N GLY A 87 3.74 -8.02 -19.81
CA GLY A 87 4.55 -8.40 -18.65
C GLY A 87 3.68 -8.99 -17.55
N LEU A 88 4.19 -10.00 -16.86
CA LEU A 88 3.62 -10.55 -15.65
C LEU A 88 4.48 -10.13 -14.47
N ARG A 89 3.90 -9.46 -13.50
CA ARG A 89 4.59 -8.92 -12.33
C ARG A 89 4.19 -9.65 -11.06
N ILE A 90 5.19 -9.92 -10.22
CA ILE A 90 5.00 -10.15 -8.79
C ILE A 90 5.80 -9.06 -8.07
N ALA A 91 5.19 -8.42 -7.08
CA ALA A 91 5.85 -7.36 -6.33
C ALA A 91 5.49 -7.41 -4.85
N GLY A 92 6.44 -6.96 -4.02
CA GLY A 92 6.26 -6.77 -2.58
C GLY A 92 6.65 -5.35 -2.18
N ASN A 93 5.79 -4.68 -1.41
CA ASN A 93 5.97 -3.32 -0.96
C ASN A 93 5.90 -3.21 0.56
N LEU A 94 6.70 -2.32 1.11
CA LEU A 94 6.70 -1.94 2.52
C LEU A 94 6.62 -0.42 2.62
N GLY A 95 5.68 0.10 3.39
CA GLY A 95 5.51 1.54 3.56
C GLY A 95 4.71 1.88 4.80
N TYR A 96 4.40 3.16 4.95
CA TYR A 96 3.52 3.67 5.99
C TYR A 96 2.47 4.56 5.37
N LEU A 97 1.26 4.52 5.93
CA LEU A 97 0.22 5.50 5.70
C LEU A 97 0.01 6.29 6.99
N GLU A 98 -0.29 7.55 6.86
CA GLU A 98 -0.59 8.44 7.98
C GLU A 98 -1.67 9.44 7.57
N GLY A 99 -2.60 9.72 8.46
CA GLY A 99 -3.63 10.74 8.32
C GLY A 99 -3.82 11.48 9.64
N SER A 100 -4.21 12.74 9.58
CA SER A 100 -4.48 13.56 10.74
C SER A 100 -5.49 14.67 10.40
N ASP A 101 -6.53 14.74 11.18
CA ASP A 101 -7.54 15.80 11.06
C ASP A 101 -7.00 17.18 11.42
N ALA A 102 -5.97 17.23 12.27
CA ALA A 102 -5.33 18.50 12.67
C ALA A 102 -4.70 19.23 11.46
N GLU A 103 -4.26 18.49 10.44
CA GLU A 103 -3.67 19.03 9.21
C GLU A 103 -4.74 19.48 8.17
N ALA A 104 -6.02 19.25 8.45
CA ALA A 104 -7.09 19.71 7.57
C ALA A 104 -7.09 21.26 7.47
N PRO A 105 -7.27 21.83 6.28
CA PRO A 105 -7.30 23.27 6.11
C PRO A 105 -8.50 23.89 6.82
N SER A 106 -8.38 25.15 7.26
CA SER A 106 -9.44 25.89 7.94
C SER A 106 -10.11 26.87 6.97
N LYS A 107 -10.98 26.38 6.09
CA LYS A 107 -11.67 27.21 5.08
C LYS A 107 -13.17 27.44 5.37
N GLY A 108 -13.68 26.88 6.50
CA GLY A 108 -15.06 27.08 6.94
C GLY A 108 -16.08 26.13 6.30
N GLY A 109 -15.64 24.98 5.79
CA GLY A 109 -16.48 23.91 5.25
C GLY A 109 -16.50 22.67 6.15
N ALA A 110 -16.88 21.51 5.62
CA ALA A 110 -16.95 20.24 6.32
C ALA A 110 -15.58 19.75 6.89
N GLU A 111 -14.47 20.33 6.44
CA GLU A 111 -13.16 20.10 7.03
C GLU A 111 -13.04 20.60 8.46
N MET A 112 -13.88 21.54 8.87
CA MET A 112 -13.90 22.05 10.26
C MET A 112 -14.38 20.98 11.23
N ASP A 113 -15.40 20.19 10.86
CA ASP A 113 -15.91 19.10 11.69
C ASP A 113 -14.81 18.04 11.91
N ARG A 114 -14.03 17.70 10.86
CA ARG A 114 -12.86 16.83 11.00
C ARG A 114 -11.80 17.43 11.91
N LYS A 115 -11.51 18.71 11.76
CA LYS A 115 -10.52 19.40 12.60
C LYS A 115 -10.94 19.41 14.06
N GLU A 116 -12.23 19.59 14.35
CA GLU A 116 -12.79 19.49 15.70
C GLU A 116 -12.74 18.03 16.22
N ARG A 117 -13.00 17.03 15.36
CA ARG A 117 -12.85 15.61 15.68
C ARG A 117 -11.43 15.25 16.11
N ASN A 118 -10.41 15.86 15.46
CA ASN A 118 -8.98 15.81 15.80
C ASN A 118 -8.40 14.38 15.90
N LEU A 119 -8.90 13.45 15.09
CA LEU A 119 -8.38 12.10 15.02
C LEU A 119 -7.06 12.05 14.22
N ASN A 120 -6.26 11.05 14.48
CA ASN A 120 -5.04 10.77 13.74
C ASN A 120 -4.77 9.29 13.72
N PHE A 121 -4.08 8.84 12.68
CA PHE A 121 -3.61 7.47 12.61
C PHE A 121 -2.27 7.37 11.88
N LYS A 122 -1.62 6.25 12.10
CA LYS A 122 -0.49 5.77 11.32
C LYS A 122 -0.56 4.26 11.22
N THR A 123 -0.29 3.71 10.05
CA THR A 123 -0.24 2.26 9.87
C THR A 123 0.91 1.84 8.98
N LYS A 124 1.55 0.71 9.32
CA LYS A 124 2.53 0.06 8.46
C LYS A 124 1.81 -0.83 7.46
N ILE A 125 2.11 -0.63 6.18
CA ILE A 125 1.59 -1.46 5.09
C ILE A 125 2.66 -2.43 4.64
N MET A 126 2.29 -3.72 4.58
CA MET A 126 3.07 -4.78 3.94
C MET A 126 2.19 -5.39 2.86
N GLU A 127 2.55 -5.20 1.60
CA GLU A 127 1.76 -5.59 0.44
C GLU A 127 2.51 -6.60 -0.43
N VAL A 128 1.79 -7.61 -0.94
CA VAL A 128 2.26 -8.50 -2.01
C VAL A 128 1.16 -8.58 -3.06
N TYR A 129 1.48 -8.36 -4.33
CA TYR A 129 0.51 -8.44 -5.42
C TYR A 129 1.09 -9.08 -6.67
N GLY A 130 0.19 -9.67 -7.46
CA GLY A 130 0.41 -10.09 -8.84
C GLY A 130 -0.32 -9.16 -9.81
N ALA A 131 0.30 -8.86 -10.94
CA ALA A 131 -0.27 -7.95 -11.92
C ALA A 131 0.15 -8.27 -13.34
N VAL A 132 -0.65 -7.79 -14.30
CA VAL A 132 -0.33 -7.80 -15.73
C VAL A 132 0.05 -6.38 -16.14
N GLU A 133 1.15 -6.26 -16.86
CA GLU A 133 1.58 -5.02 -17.52
C GLU A 133 1.27 -5.11 -19.02
N ILE A 134 0.70 -4.06 -19.59
CA ILE A 134 0.41 -3.97 -21.01
C ILE A 134 1.17 -2.77 -21.58
N TYR A 135 1.96 -3.02 -22.64
CA TYR A 135 2.81 -2.05 -23.30
C TYR A 135 2.22 -1.66 -24.68
N PRO A 136 1.40 -0.58 -24.76
CA PRO A 136 0.69 -0.22 -26.00
C PRO A 136 1.61 0.23 -27.13
N THR A 137 2.82 0.67 -26.81
CA THR A 137 3.79 1.12 -27.83
C THR A 137 4.24 0.03 -28.79
N TYR A 138 4.03 -1.25 -28.45
CA TYR A 138 4.26 -2.36 -29.36
C TYR A 138 3.40 -2.27 -30.64
N PHE A 139 2.17 -1.78 -30.52
CA PHE A 139 1.23 -1.65 -31.64
C PHE A 139 1.49 -0.43 -32.53
N LEU A 140 2.43 0.43 -32.14
CA LEU A 140 2.85 1.60 -32.92
C LEU A 140 4.06 1.23 -33.78
N GLU A 141 3.83 0.62 -34.94
CA GLU A 141 4.88 0.10 -35.84
C GLU A 141 5.95 1.11 -36.27
N LYS A 142 5.65 2.40 -36.22
CA LYS A 142 6.53 3.50 -36.62
C LYS A 142 7.03 4.37 -35.47
N TYR A 143 7.16 3.82 -34.28
CA TYR A 143 7.68 4.55 -33.12
C TYR A 143 9.20 4.71 -33.23
N ASP A 144 9.65 5.74 -33.96
CA ASP A 144 11.02 5.79 -34.45
C ASP A 144 12.03 6.48 -33.54
N GLY A 145 11.71 7.54 -32.84
CA GLY A 145 12.69 8.37 -32.12
C GLY A 145 13.22 7.77 -30.82
N LEU A 146 12.43 7.00 -30.11
CA LEU A 146 12.75 6.36 -28.81
C LEU A 146 12.51 4.85 -28.86
N LYS A 147 12.56 4.28 -30.06
CA LYS A 147 12.24 2.89 -30.33
C LYS A 147 12.95 1.94 -29.37
N GLY A 148 12.17 1.23 -28.59
CA GLY A 148 12.67 0.31 -27.57
C GLY A 148 13.25 0.93 -26.31
N LYS A 149 13.48 2.26 -26.25
CA LYS A 149 14.05 2.91 -25.06
C LYS A 149 12.99 3.40 -24.08
N LEU A 150 11.93 4.06 -24.58
CA LEU A 150 10.86 4.58 -23.72
C LEU A 150 9.60 3.72 -23.89
N ARG A 151 9.12 3.11 -22.82
CA ARG A 151 7.96 2.21 -22.84
C ARG A 151 6.94 2.58 -21.76
N PRO A 152 5.90 3.32 -22.11
CA PRO A 152 4.75 3.48 -21.23
C PRO A 152 3.98 2.16 -21.13
N TYR A 153 3.37 1.92 -19.98
CA TYR A 153 2.57 0.73 -19.72
C TYR A 153 1.41 1.03 -18.78
N PHE A 154 0.38 0.21 -18.89
CA PHE A 154 -0.68 0.09 -17.91
C PHE A 154 -0.47 -1.17 -17.09
N LEU A 155 -0.88 -1.11 -15.83
CA LEU A 155 -0.80 -2.23 -14.90
C LEU A 155 -2.15 -2.44 -14.23
N ALA A 156 -2.59 -3.70 -14.16
CA ALA A 156 -3.74 -4.11 -13.38
C ALA A 156 -3.45 -5.45 -12.70
N GLY A 157 -3.89 -5.58 -11.45
CA GLY A 157 -3.63 -6.77 -10.67
C GLY A 157 -4.40 -6.82 -9.36
N ALA A 158 -4.10 -7.83 -8.57
CA ALA A 158 -4.69 -8.03 -7.26
C ALA A 158 -3.63 -8.56 -6.27
N GLY A 159 -3.87 -8.31 -5.00
CA GLY A 159 -2.94 -8.70 -3.96
C GLY A 159 -3.56 -8.78 -2.59
N PHE A 160 -2.69 -8.94 -1.63
CA PHE A 160 -3.01 -8.91 -0.21
C PHE A 160 -2.12 -7.88 0.47
N PHE A 161 -2.67 -7.20 1.45
CA PHE A 161 -1.92 -6.29 2.29
C PHE A 161 -2.23 -6.53 3.76
N HIS A 162 -1.24 -6.29 4.59
CA HIS A 162 -1.35 -6.34 6.03
C HIS A 162 -1.15 -4.93 6.58
N PHE A 163 -1.99 -4.54 7.52
CA PHE A 163 -1.97 -3.26 8.21
C PHE A 163 -2.27 -3.46 9.69
N ASN A 164 -1.92 -2.51 10.52
CA ASN A 164 -2.25 -2.50 11.95
C ASN A 164 -2.21 -1.04 12.41
N PRO A 165 -3.37 -0.38 12.47
CA PRO A 165 -3.45 1.05 12.75
C PRO A 165 -3.02 1.37 14.20
N GLU A 166 -2.36 2.52 14.31
CA GLU A 166 -1.94 3.12 15.57
C GLU A 166 -2.46 4.56 15.60
N ALA A 167 -2.95 5.02 16.73
CA ALA A 167 -3.29 6.41 16.98
C ALA A 167 -2.32 7.04 17.99
N LYS A 168 -2.06 8.32 17.84
CA LYS A 168 -1.16 9.05 18.75
C LYS A 168 -1.93 9.52 19.96
N ASP A 169 -1.58 9.05 21.14
CA ASP A 169 -2.16 9.48 22.43
C ASP A 169 -1.76 10.94 22.75
N VAL A 170 -2.42 11.52 23.74
CA VAL A 170 -2.14 12.87 24.24
C VAL A 170 -0.70 13.05 24.73
N ASP A 171 -0.09 12.00 25.21
CA ASP A 171 1.32 11.95 25.63
C ASP A 171 2.30 11.84 24.44
N GLY A 172 1.80 11.86 23.21
CA GLY A 172 2.60 11.75 21.98
C GLY A 172 3.03 10.32 21.61
N LYS A 173 2.61 9.31 22.36
CA LYS A 173 2.94 7.90 22.12
C LYS A 173 1.97 7.28 21.12
N TRP A 174 2.49 6.49 20.18
CA TRP A 174 1.69 5.71 19.26
C TRP A 174 1.17 4.43 19.92
N VAL A 175 -0.13 4.20 19.88
CA VAL A 175 -0.84 3.09 20.49
C VAL A 175 -1.64 2.35 19.41
N LYS A 176 -1.54 1.02 19.38
CA LYS A 176 -2.34 0.19 18.46
C LYS A 176 -3.82 0.29 18.80
N THR A 177 -4.65 0.61 17.82
CA THR A 177 -6.09 0.82 18.02
C THR A 177 -6.91 -0.46 17.88
N TYR A 178 -6.44 -1.43 17.08
CA TYR A 178 -7.15 -2.69 16.87
C TYR A 178 -7.59 -3.41 18.18
N PRO A 179 -6.75 -3.52 19.25
CA PRO A 179 -7.17 -4.15 20.51
C PRO A 179 -8.17 -3.31 21.32
N LEU A 180 -8.35 -2.05 20.97
CA LEU A 180 -9.19 -1.11 21.74
C LEU A 180 -10.64 -1.09 21.27
N SER A 181 -10.94 -1.67 20.07
CA SER A 181 -12.29 -1.72 19.52
C SER A 181 -13.01 -0.37 19.60
N LEU A 182 -12.39 0.71 19.05
CA LEU A 182 -12.83 2.09 19.24
C LEU A 182 -14.24 2.37 18.68
N GLU A 183 -14.76 1.49 17.85
CA GLU A 183 -16.14 1.53 17.32
C GLU A 183 -17.00 0.37 17.84
N GLY A 184 -16.62 -0.22 19.00
CA GLY A 184 -17.35 -1.30 19.63
C GLY A 184 -17.27 -2.64 18.89
N GLN A 185 -16.22 -2.83 18.10
CA GLN A 185 -16.03 -4.05 17.30
C GLN A 185 -16.01 -5.29 18.22
N GLY A 186 -17.05 -6.13 18.07
CA GLY A 186 -17.23 -7.34 18.88
C GLY A 186 -17.91 -7.14 20.23
N PHE A 187 -18.37 -5.94 20.55
CA PHE A 187 -19.17 -5.72 21.76
C PHE A 187 -20.60 -6.15 21.54
N ALA A 188 -21.20 -6.81 22.54
CA ALA A 188 -22.57 -7.31 22.45
C ALA A 188 -23.63 -6.21 22.23
N ALA A 189 -23.35 -4.99 22.72
CA ALA A 189 -24.22 -3.83 22.54
C ALA A 189 -24.20 -3.27 21.10
N TYR A 190 -23.17 -3.59 20.31
CA TYR A 190 -22.99 -3.15 18.94
C TYR A 190 -22.81 -4.33 17.99
N PRO A 191 -23.88 -5.14 17.74
CA PRO A 191 -23.78 -6.40 17.00
C PRO A 191 -23.38 -6.22 15.52
N ASP A 192 -23.61 -5.04 14.95
CA ASP A 192 -23.24 -4.72 13.60
C ASP A 192 -21.76 -4.36 13.45
N SER A 193 -21.11 -3.95 14.54
CA SER A 193 -19.69 -3.62 14.60
C SER A 193 -18.85 -4.88 14.80
N LYS A 194 -18.37 -5.44 13.68
CA LYS A 194 -17.58 -6.69 13.68
C LYS A 194 -16.08 -6.42 13.70
N PRO A 195 -15.29 -7.24 14.42
CA PRO A 195 -13.84 -7.19 14.33
C PRO A 195 -13.38 -7.39 12.88
N TYR A 196 -12.54 -6.50 12.39
CA TYR A 196 -11.98 -6.58 11.06
C TYR A 196 -10.69 -7.43 11.02
N LYS A 197 -10.30 -7.89 9.83
CA LYS A 197 -9.05 -8.64 9.65
C LYS A 197 -7.93 -7.69 9.28
N LEU A 198 -6.78 -7.83 9.95
CA LEU A 198 -5.58 -7.04 9.66
C LEU A 198 -4.90 -7.39 8.33
N THR A 199 -5.29 -8.50 7.69
CA THR A 199 -4.84 -8.87 6.35
C THR A 199 -6.04 -8.89 5.42
N GLN A 200 -6.01 -8.07 4.39
CA GLN A 200 -7.10 -7.83 3.46
C GLN A 200 -6.64 -7.98 2.00
N LYS A 201 -7.61 -8.09 1.10
CA LYS A 201 -7.38 -8.08 -0.35
C LYS A 201 -7.37 -6.65 -0.88
N ASN A 202 -6.66 -6.44 -1.98
CA ASN A 202 -6.73 -5.19 -2.74
C ASN A 202 -6.72 -5.46 -4.25
N ILE A 203 -7.19 -4.47 -5.00
CA ILE A 203 -7.00 -4.38 -6.45
C ILE A 203 -6.01 -3.26 -6.70
N VAL A 204 -4.98 -3.57 -7.47
CA VAL A 204 -3.93 -2.65 -7.85
C VAL A 204 -4.13 -2.26 -9.30
N GLY A 205 -4.12 -0.98 -9.59
CA GLY A 205 -4.21 -0.48 -10.97
C GLY A 205 -3.43 0.80 -11.14
N GLY A 206 -2.90 1.02 -12.33
CA GLY A 206 -2.17 2.24 -12.60
C GLY A 206 -1.43 2.23 -13.92
N PHE A 207 -0.52 3.17 -14.03
CA PHE A 207 0.29 3.34 -15.23
C PHE A 207 1.71 3.74 -14.85
N GLY A 208 2.62 3.46 -15.76
CA GLY A 208 4.02 3.83 -15.61
C GLY A 208 4.72 4.00 -16.94
N ILE A 209 5.94 4.43 -16.84
CA ILE A 209 6.85 4.59 -17.97
C ILE A 209 8.21 4.01 -17.59
N LYS A 210 8.79 3.23 -18.48
CA LYS A 210 10.16 2.69 -18.36
C LYS A 210 11.04 3.31 -19.41
N TYR A 211 12.24 3.70 -19.03
CA TYR A 211 13.31 4.12 -19.92
C TYR A 211 14.49 3.15 -19.82
N TYR A 212 14.79 2.48 -20.91
CA TYR A 212 15.89 1.53 -21.01
C TYR A 212 17.19 2.27 -21.32
N MET A 213 18.03 2.45 -20.29
CA MET A 213 19.35 3.08 -20.43
C MET A 213 20.30 2.17 -21.19
N SER A 214 20.19 0.88 -21.00
CA SER A 214 20.92 -0.16 -21.72
C SER A 214 20.01 -1.36 -21.93
N GLU A 215 20.52 -2.38 -22.60
CA GLU A 215 19.79 -3.63 -22.78
C GLU A 215 19.46 -4.34 -21.43
N SER A 216 20.24 -4.07 -20.38
CA SER A 216 20.10 -4.70 -19.07
C SER A 216 19.50 -3.81 -18.01
N LEU A 217 19.58 -2.48 -18.14
CA LEU A 217 19.24 -1.55 -17.09
C LEU A 217 18.12 -0.60 -17.54
N CYS A 218 17.10 -0.47 -16.72
CA CYS A 218 16.03 0.48 -16.93
C CYS A 218 15.73 1.29 -15.66
N ILE A 219 15.33 2.53 -15.85
CA ILE A 219 14.67 3.34 -14.84
C ILE A 219 13.21 3.50 -15.22
N GLY A 220 12.35 3.64 -14.23
CA GLY A 220 10.92 3.82 -14.45
C GLY A 220 10.29 4.72 -13.40
N PHE A 221 9.15 5.25 -13.78
CA PHE A 221 8.25 5.96 -12.89
C PHE A 221 6.86 5.36 -13.03
N GLU A 222 6.17 5.20 -11.90
CA GLU A 222 4.90 4.48 -11.85
C GLU A 222 3.98 5.13 -10.83
N ILE A 223 2.72 5.31 -11.19
CA ILE A 223 1.64 5.74 -10.30
C ILE A 223 0.66 4.60 -10.18
N LEU A 224 0.49 4.10 -8.97
CA LEU A 224 -0.43 3.01 -8.66
C LEU A 224 -1.49 3.44 -7.66
N HIS A 225 -2.72 3.11 -7.94
CA HIS A 225 -3.87 3.19 -7.06
C HIS A 225 -4.19 1.81 -6.51
N ARG A 226 -4.54 1.72 -5.21
CA ARG A 226 -5.06 0.50 -4.58
C ARG A 226 -6.47 0.76 -4.10
N LYS A 227 -7.40 0.03 -4.69
CA LYS A 227 -8.76 -0.08 -4.19
C LYS A 227 -8.80 -1.15 -3.12
N LEU A 228 -9.21 -0.78 -1.92
CA LEU A 228 -9.33 -1.68 -0.78
C LEU A 228 -10.77 -2.18 -0.64
N PHE A 229 -10.95 -3.24 0.15
CA PHE A 229 -12.24 -3.82 0.50
C PHE A 229 -12.47 -3.72 2.01
N THR A 230 -11.89 -2.73 2.64
CA THR A 230 -12.01 -2.38 4.06
C THR A 230 -11.98 -0.87 4.20
N ASP A 231 -12.62 -0.40 5.24
CA ASP A 231 -12.72 0.98 5.65
C ASP A 231 -12.05 1.16 7.04
N TYR A 232 -11.13 0.27 7.39
CA TYR A 232 -10.50 0.22 8.71
C TYR A 232 -8.98 0.38 8.68
N VAL A 233 -8.43 0.90 7.58
CA VAL A 233 -6.97 1.12 7.51
C VAL A 233 -6.54 2.21 8.48
N ASP A 234 -7.43 3.16 8.77
CA ASP A 234 -7.28 4.22 9.76
C ASP A 234 -8.07 3.97 11.07
N ASP A 235 -8.75 2.82 11.19
CA ASP A 235 -9.62 2.44 12.32
C ASP A 235 -10.83 3.37 12.49
N VAL A 236 -11.32 3.95 11.38
CA VAL A 236 -12.50 4.82 11.34
C VAL A 236 -13.40 4.36 10.20
N SER A 237 -14.65 3.98 10.52
CA SER A 237 -15.61 3.48 9.52
C SER A 237 -17.05 3.87 9.90
N HIS A 238 -17.43 3.79 11.17
CA HIS A 238 -18.79 4.07 11.59
C HIS A 238 -19.12 5.56 11.55
N ASN A 239 -20.36 5.87 11.22
CA ASN A 239 -20.85 7.26 11.20
C ASN A 239 -21.30 7.77 12.58
N TYR A 240 -21.01 7.06 13.66
CA TYR A 240 -21.38 7.44 15.03
C TYR A 240 -20.33 7.05 16.04
N TYR A 241 -20.34 7.72 17.19
CA TYR A 241 -19.56 7.36 18.37
C TYR A 241 -20.36 6.42 19.27
N ILE A 242 -19.68 5.41 19.85
CA ILE A 242 -20.29 4.51 20.83
C ILE A 242 -20.26 5.13 22.23
N ASP A 243 -21.13 4.68 23.15
CA ASP A 243 -21.07 5.09 24.54
C ASP A 243 -19.78 4.55 25.20
N PRO A 244 -18.95 5.44 25.78
CA PRO A 244 -17.67 5.06 26.41
C PRO A 244 -17.79 4.09 27.57
N ILE A 245 -18.97 3.91 28.18
CA ILE A 245 -19.20 2.94 29.26
C ILE A 245 -18.91 1.51 28.82
N TYR A 246 -19.11 1.21 27.54
CA TYR A 246 -18.87 -0.12 26.97
C TYR A 246 -17.39 -0.48 26.90
N PHE A 247 -16.48 0.48 26.90
CA PHE A 247 -15.05 0.19 27.02
C PHE A 247 -14.73 -0.43 28.38
N ASP A 248 -15.31 0.12 29.47
CA ASP A 248 -15.08 -0.42 30.81
C ASP A 248 -15.70 -1.80 31.02
N GLN A 249 -16.79 -2.09 30.30
CA GLN A 249 -17.48 -3.38 30.41
C GLN A 249 -16.81 -4.51 29.60
N ASN A 250 -16.10 -4.16 28.51
CA ASN A 250 -15.61 -5.15 27.54
C ASN A 250 -14.07 -5.21 27.45
N LEU A 251 -13.35 -4.22 27.95
CA LEU A 251 -11.90 -4.14 27.87
C LEU A 251 -11.25 -4.24 29.26
N SER A 252 -9.94 -4.51 29.30
CA SER A 252 -9.17 -4.35 30.52
C SER A 252 -9.12 -2.88 30.95
N ALA A 253 -8.93 -2.59 32.25
CA ALA A 253 -8.89 -1.21 32.75
C ALA A 253 -7.87 -0.33 32.03
N GLU A 254 -6.71 -0.88 31.68
CA GLU A 254 -5.68 -0.18 30.89
C GLU A 254 -6.17 0.16 29.47
N ASN A 255 -6.73 -0.83 28.75
CA ASN A 255 -7.23 -0.63 27.40
C ASN A 255 -8.48 0.28 27.38
N ALA A 256 -9.35 0.20 28.38
CA ALA A 256 -10.52 1.08 28.50
C ALA A 256 -10.10 2.54 28.65
N LEU A 257 -9.07 2.80 29.48
CA LEU A 257 -8.52 4.14 29.63
C LEU A 257 -7.92 4.67 28.32
N LEU A 258 -7.15 3.85 27.60
CA LEU A 258 -6.58 4.21 26.30
C LEU A 258 -7.69 4.42 25.26
N ALA A 259 -8.69 3.54 25.20
CA ALA A 259 -9.81 3.67 24.30
C ALA A 259 -10.55 5.00 24.50
N ARG A 260 -10.88 5.37 25.74
CA ARG A 260 -11.53 6.65 26.09
C ARG A 260 -10.71 7.87 25.64
N ARG A 261 -9.39 7.80 25.67
CA ARG A 261 -8.49 8.87 25.25
C ARG A 261 -8.39 9.02 23.72
N LEU A 262 -8.57 7.90 22.99
CA LEU A 262 -8.31 7.83 21.55
C LEU A 262 -9.58 7.88 20.68
N TYR A 263 -10.74 7.35 21.20
CA TYR A 263 -11.94 7.24 20.36
C TYR A 263 -12.59 8.60 20.03
N TYR A 264 -12.48 9.57 20.95
CA TYR A 264 -12.98 10.93 20.79
C TYR A 264 -11.92 11.93 21.26
N ARG A 265 -11.40 12.73 20.33
CA ARG A 265 -10.30 13.66 20.61
C ARG A 265 -10.69 15.14 20.54
N GLY A 266 -11.96 15.45 20.33
CA GLY A 266 -12.46 16.82 20.32
C GLY A 266 -12.17 17.59 21.62
N PHE A 267 -12.08 16.92 22.75
CA PHE A 267 -11.67 17.56 24.03
C PHE A 267 -10.24 18.11 24.03
N TYR A 268 -9.37 17.59 23.15
CA TYR A 268 -7.97 18.00 23.03
C TYR A 268 -7.73 18.99 21.88
N SER A 269 -8.77 19.31 21.11
CA SER A 269 -8.71 20.40 20.15
C SER A 269 -8.76 21.75 20.90
N PHE A 270 -8.08 22.76 20.39
CA PHE A 270 -8.10 24.08 21.01
C PHE A 270 -8.76 25.11 20.08
N PRO A 271 -9.76 25.83 20.58
CA PRO A 271 -10.51 25.63 21.84
C PRO A 271 -11.31 24.32 21.78
N ALA A 272 -11.50 23.65 22.93
CA ALA A 272 -12.37 22.48 23.05
C ALA A 272 -13.80 22.89 22.68
N THR A 273 -14.25 22.51 21.49
CA THR A 273 -15.38 23.17 20.85
C THR A 273 -16.69 22.44 21.05
N ARG A 274 -16.66 21.12 21.29
CA ARG A 274 -17.89 20.33 21.47
C ARG A 274 -17.74 19.31 22.60
N PRO A 275 -18.76 19.18 23.47
CA PRO A 275 -18.88 18.02 24.33
C PRO A 275 -19.11 16.78 23.44
N TYR A 276 -18.79 15.61 23.99
CA TYR A 276 -19.14 14.33 23.38
C TYR A 276 -20.67 14.28 23.13
N GLU A 277 -21.04 13.98 21.90
CA GLU A 277 -22.42 13.69 21.51
C GLU A 277 -22.44 12.25 20.98
N GLU A 278 -23.19 11.38 21.66
CA GLU A 278 -23.50 10.05 21.18
C GLU A 278 -24.17 10.19 19.81
N PHE A 279 -23.76 9.38 18.80
CA PHE A 279 -24.21 9.45 17.40
C PHE A 279 -23.73 10.66 16.59
N ALA A 280 -22.81 11.50 17.09
CA ALA A 280 -22.10 12.43 16.22
C ALA A 280 -21.30 11.65 15.16
N GLU A 281 -21.16 12.21 13.97
CA GLU A 281 -20.48 11.57 12.83
C GLU A 281 -19.00 11.35 13.15
N ARG A 282 -18.55 10.08 13.05
CA ARG A 282 -17.17 9.68 13.26
C ARG A 282 -16.44 9.40 11.94
N GLY A 283 -17.05 8.64 11.05
CA GLY A 283 -16.53 8.26 9.72
C GLY A 283 -17.64 8.15 8.68
N ASP A 284 -17.29 7.75 7.45
CA ASP A 284 -18.23 7.51 6.36
C ASP A 284 -18.23 6.04 5.92
N PRO A 285 -19.15 5.19 6.43
CA PRO A 285 -19.20 3.75 6.12
C PRO A 285 -19.52 3.42 4.66
N LYS A 286 -19.80 4.42 3.83
CA LYS A 286 -20.18 4.21 2.42
C LYS A 286 -18.97 4.06 1.50
N HIS A 287 -17.81 4.52 1.92
CA HIS A 287 -16.61 4.56 1.08
C HIS A 287 -15.48 3.80 1.76
N ASN A 288 -14.99 2.76 1.08
CA ASN A 288 -13.80 2.06 1.55
C ASN A 288 -12.55 2.91 1.34
N ASP A 289 -11.56 2.68 2.19
CA ASP A 289 -10.24 3.27 2.10
C ASP A 289 -9.54 2.95 0.78
N ALA A 290 -8.62 3.81 0.41
CA ALA A 290 -7.74 3.63 -0.73
C ALA A 290 -6.36 4.24 -0.44
N TYR A 291 -5.36 3.90 -1.24
CA TYR A 291 -4.09 4.60 -1.22
C TYR A 291 -3.42 4.62 -2.59
N PHE A 292 -2.61 5.66 -2.79
CA PHE A 292 -1.79 5.84 -3.97
C PHE A 292 -0.32 5.71 -3.64
N SER A 293 0.47 5.36 -4.65
CA SER A 293 1.91 5.51 -4.58
C SER A 293 2.47 6.03 -5.89
N SER A 294 3.50 6.88 -5.79
CA SER A 294 4.30 7.34 -6.93
C SER A 294 5.71 6.80 -6.74
N ILE A 295 6.12 5.87 -7.59
CA ILE A 295 7.32 5.05 -7.35
C ILE A 295 8.34 5.29 -8.46
N LEU A 296 9.56 5.68 -8.08
CA LEU A 296 10.74 5.58 -8.92
C LEU A 296 11.28 4.16 -8.86
N LYS A 297 11.61 3.58 -10.01
CA LYS A 297 12.03 2.18 -10.15
C LYS A 297 13.38 2.09 -10.83
N LEU A 298 14.17 1.13 -10.38
CA LEU A 298 15.38 0.68 -11.04
C LEU A 298 15.22 -0.81 -11.33
N GLY A 299 15.28 -1.18 -12.61
CA GLY A 299 15.10 -2.54 -13.06
C GLY A 299 16.33 -3.06 -13.78
N TRP A 300 16.65 -4.32 -13.51
CA TRP A 300 17.70 -5.06 -14.18
C TRP A 300 17.11 -6.26 -14.93
N ARG A 301 17.28 -6.24 -16.25
CA ARG A 301 16.85 -7.33 -17.14
C ARG A 301 17.92 -8.41 -17.23
N MET A 302 17.52 -9.62 -16.90
CA MET A 302 18.36 -10.82 -16.90
C MET A 302 18.09 -11.64 -18.18
N GLY A 303 19.13 -12.24 -18.74
CA GLY A 303 19.06 -13.12 -19.90
C GLY A 303 20.37 -13.10 -20.68
N ALA A 304 20.62 -14.16 -21.46
CA ALA A 304 21.82 -14.23 -22.30
C ALA A 304 21.77 -13.20 -23.43
N ILE A 305 22.88 -12.53 -23.65
CA ILE A 305 23.09 -11.75 -24.89
C ILE A 305 23.11 -12.78 -26.01
N ASP A 306 22.26 -12.60 -27.01
CA ASP A 306 22.22 -13.49 -28.17
C ASP A 306 23.62 -13.63 -28.77
N ALA A 307 24.15 -14.85 -28.81
CA ALA A 307 25.47 -15.12 -29.36
C ALA A 307 25.55 -14.73 -30.86
N LYS A 308 24.40 -14.71 -31.55
CA LYS A 308 24.30 -14.25 -32.93
C LYS A 308 24.65 -12.75 -33.10
N SER A 309 24.30 -11.88 -32.15
CA SER A 309 24.64 -10.45 -32.24
C SER A 309 26.14 -10.20 -32.06
N LYS A 310 26.89 -11.15 -31.46
CA LYS A 310 28.35 -11.11 -31.37
C LYS A 310 29.03 -11.68 -32.62
N GLN A 311 28.41 -12.62 -33.32
CA GLN A 311 28.97 -13.21 -34.54
C GLN A 311 28.91 -12.27 -35.76
N LEU A 312 27.96 -11.32 -35.77
CA LEU A 312 27.88 -10.32 -36.86
C LEU A 312 28.94 -9.21 -36.80
N LYS A 313 29.88 -9.26 -35.86
CA LYS A 313 31.02 -8.34 -35.76
C LYS A 313 32.35 -8.92 -36.25
N CYS A 314 32.33 -10.01 -37.00
CA CYS A 314 33.53 -10.41 -37.75
C CYS A 314 33.82 -9.38 -38.83
N PRO A 315 34.98 -8.72 -38.83
CA PRO A 315 35.37 -7.86 -39.93
C PRO A 315 35.47 -8.70 -41.19
N VAL A 316 34.73 -8.36 -42.22
CA VAL A 316 34.95 -8.90 -43.54
C VAL A 316 36.21 -8.26 -44.08
N PHE A 317 37.30 -9.01 -44.11
CA PHE A 317 38.49 -8.60 -44.84
C PHE A 317 38.24 -8.79 -46.32
N TYR A 318 38.28 -7.72 -47.08
CA TYR A 318 38.36 -7.73 -48.52
C TYR A 318 39.80 -7.95 -48.96
#